data_bd5e2722f9ce89800036c46ae31b67b6
#
_entry.id   bd5e2722f9ce89800036c46ae31b67b6
#
_cell.length_a   1.000
_cell.length_b   1.000
_cell.length_c   1.000
_cell.angle_alpha   90.00
_cell.angle_beta   90.00
_cell.angle_gamma   90.00
#
_symmetry.space_group_name_H-M   'P 1'
#
loop_
_entity.id
_entity.type
_entity.pdbx_description
1 polymer ?
#
loop_
_entity_poly.entity_id
_entity_poly.type
_entity_poly.pdbx_seq_one_letter_code
_entity_poly.pdbx_strand_id
1 'polypeptide(L)'
;AWDHLCLPRPRAERCTCECLATQAAAGRSFEVLDAAKPNKYQQPVTRLRVRLLEDGYPCWIDLREVNGQIIQRGSWRPQLLVIREIRQRLAAVMTWVEAAANQPNTYLWGGSIGPDFDCSGLVQTAFASQGIWLPRDAYQQERFCTPITVQPDNTKQLRPGDLIFFGSRQRCSHVGLYRGNGSYWHSSGQEHGRNGIGCDRLPAHDTHPVACYYRAELRGAGRVEHCHDGTTLP
;
A
#
# COMPACT_ATOMS: atom_id res chain seq x y z
N ALA A 1 -8.48 -17.51 -6.61
CA ALA A 1 -7.78 -17.14 -5.38
C ALA A 1 -8.67 -16.21 -4.60
N TRP A 2 -8.81 -16.42 -3.30
CA TRP A 2 -9.64 -15.60 -2.43
C TRP A 2 -8.73 -14.55 -1.81
N ASP A 3 -9.01 -13.28 -2.08
CA ASP A 3 -8.33 -12.18 -1.41
C ASP A 3 -8.82 -12.12 0.05
N HIS A 4 -7.92 -12.23 0.98
CA HIS A 4 -8.23 -12.20 2.41
C HIS A 4 -7.85 -10.86 3.01
N LEU A 5 -8.75 -10.35 3.86
CA LEU A 5 -8.46 -9.29 4.80
C LEU A 5 -8.11 -9.96 6.12
N CYS A 6 -6.94 -9.68 6.69
CA CYS A 6 -6.55 -10.14 8.01
C CYS A 6 -6.53 -8.99 9.00
N LEU A 7 -7.06 -9.22 10.19
CA LEU A 7 -6.89 -8.30 11.32
C LEU A 7 -5.45 -8.35 11.85
N PRO A 8 -4.99 -7.31 12.56
CA PRO A 8 -3.71 -7.32 13.22
C PRO A 8 -3.60 -8.52 14.17
N ARG A 9 -2.60 -9.35 13.96
CA ARG A 9 -2.26 -10.49 14.82
C ARG A 9 -0.81 -10.37 15.28
N PRO A 10 -0.43 -11.02 16.39
CA PRO A 10 0.97 -11.17 16.73
C PRO A 10 1.78 -11.70 15.55
N ARG A 11 3.03 -11.24 15.41
CA ARG A 11 3.88 -11.54 14.24
C ARG A 11 3.96 -13.04 13.92
N ALA A 12 4.01 -13.88 14.95
CA ALA A 12 4.06 -15.35 14.82
C ALA A 12 2.76 -15.98 14.25
N GLU A 13 1.63 -15.26 14.31
CA GLU A 13 0.31 -15.74 13.89
C GLU A 13 -0.16 -15.14 12.57
N ARG A 14 0.66 -14.29 11.95
CA ARG A 14 0.28 -13.62 10.69
C ARG A 14 0.22 -14.61 9.54
N CYS A 15 -0.81 -14.46 8.72
CA CYS A 15 -0.91 -15.21 7.48
C CYS A 15 0.24 -14.80 6.55
N THR A 16 1.11 -15.74 6.22
CA THR A 16 2.22 -15.55 5.28
C THR A 16 1.89 -16.09 3.89
N CYS A 17 0.64 -16.50 3.65
CA CYS A 17 0.24 -17.03 2.36
C CYS A 17 0.00 -15.90 1.35
N GLU A 18 0.23 -16.19 0.07
CA GLU A 18 -0.01 -15.28 -1.07
C GLU A 18 -1.49 -14.89 -1.24
N CYS A 19 -2.39 -15.45 -0.44
CA CYS A 19 -3.81 -15.12 -0.44
C CYS A 19 -4.14 -13.89 0.42
N LEU A 20 -3.20 -13.32 1.17
CA LEU A 20 -3.39 -12.04 1.85
C LEU A 20 -3.36 -10.91 0.80
N ALA A 21 -4.50 -10.23 0.61
CA ALA A 21 -4.60 -9.11 -0.32
C ALA A 21 -4.32 -7.76 0.36
N THR A 22 -4.85 -7.59 1.58
CA THR A 22 -4.69 -6.38 2.39
C THR A 22 -5.00 -6.67 3.85
N GLN A 23 -4.71 -5.70 4.71
CA GLN A 23 -5.09 -5.71 6.12
C GLN A 23 -5.92 -4.46 6.43
N ALA A 24 -6.88 -4.57 7.33
CA ALA A 24 -7.66 -3.43 7.82
C ALA A 24 -7.29 -3.11 9.27
N ALA A 25 -6.74 -1.93 9.49
CA ALA A 25 -6.55 -1.40 10.84
C ALA A 25 -7.90 -1.12 11.50
N ALA A 26 -7.91 -1.09 12.84
CA ALA A 26 -9.09 -0.64 13.58
C ALA A 26 -9.53 0.76 13.12
N GLY A 27 -10.84 0.93 12.95
CA GLY A 27 -11.42 2.20 12.47
C GLY A 27 -11.62 2.26 10.94
N ARG A 28 -11.11 1.31 10.15
CA ARG A 28 -11.44 1.22 8.72
C ARG A 28 -12.94 0.96 8.53
N SER A 29 -13.50 1.56 7.50
CA SER A 29 -14.90 1.41 7.13
C SER A 29 -15.05 0.53 5.90
N PHE A 30 -16.13 -0.23 5.83
CA PHE A 30 -16.44 -1.03 4.64
C PHE A 30 -17.94 -1.11 4.40
N GLU A 31 -18.33 -1.36 3.17
CA GLU A 31 -19.67 -1.78 2.80
C GLU A 31 -19.67 -3.25 2.40
N VAL A 32 -20.77 -3.93 2.69
CA VAL A 32 -20.96 -5.33 2.29
C VAL A 32 -21.49 -5.35 0.87
N LEU A 33 -20.76 -6.02 -0.04
CA LEU A 33 -21.14 -6.19 -1.43
C LEU A 33 -21.93 -7.50 -1.63
N ASP A 34 -21.50 -8.57 -0.95
CA ASP A 34 -22.07 -9.90 -1.09
C ASP A 34 -21.70 -10.76 0.12
N ALA A 35 -22.43 -11.85 0.31
CA ALA A 35 -22.12 -12.86 1.30
C ALA A 35 -21.79 -14.20 0.60
N ALA A 36 -20.79 -14.90 1.10
CA ALA A 36 -20.49 -16.22 0.59
C ALA A 36 -21.72 -17.14 0.74
N LYS A 37 -22.14 -17.75 -0.37
CA LYS A 37 -23.30 -18.66 -0.33
C LYS A 37 -23.02 -19.83 0.62
N PRO A 38 -24.02 -20.27 1.40
CA PRO A 38 -23.90 -21.48 2.19
C PRO A 38 -23.45 -22.63 1.28
N ASN A 39 -22.53 -23.44 1.77
CA ASN A 39 -22.13 -24.62 1.03
C ASN A 39 -23.27 -25.66 1.02
N LYS A 40 -23.11 -26.74 0.26
CA LYS A 40 -24.09 -27.85 0.17
C LYS A 40 -24.49 -28.47 1.53
N TYR A 41 -23.74 -28.19 2.59
CA TYR A 41 -24.02 -28.65 3.95
C TYR A 41 -24.71 -27.59 4.82
N GLN A 42 -25.20 -26.49 4.23
CA GLN A 42 -25.88 -25.37 4.90
C GLN A 42 -25.08 -24.77 6.09
N GLN A 43 -23.75 -24.81 5.99
CA GLN A 43 -22.94 -24.17 7.01
C GLN A 43 -23.16 -22.64 7.00
N PRO A 44 -23.10 -22.00 8.19
CA PRO A 44 -23.31 -20.57 8.28
C PRO A 44 -22.33 -19.79 7.40
N VAL A 45 -22.79 -18.66 6.89
CA VAL A 45 -21.94 -17.72 6.15
C VAL A 45 -20.82 -17.24 7.09
N THR A 46 -19.59 -17.50 6.72
CA THR A 46 -18.40 -17.10 7.49
C THR A 46 -17.61 -16.01 6.81
N ARG A 47 -17.94 -15.65 5.56
CA ARG A 47 -17.20 -14.66 4.77
C ARG A 47 -18.14 -13.69 4.09
N LEU A 48 -17.75 -12.42 4.12
CA LEU A 48 -18.40 -11.34 3.39
C LEU A 48 -17.45 -10.79 2.35
N ARG A 49 -17.96 -10.55 1.14
CA ARG A 49 -17.30 -9.71 0.17
C ARG A 49 -17.60 -8.26 0.53
N VAL A 50 -16.55 -7.48 0.72
CA VAL A 50 -16.67 -6.10 1.15
C VAL A 50 -15.88 -5.19 0.22
N ARG A 51 -16.19 -3.90 0.26
CA ARG A 51 -15.38 -2.82 -0.30
C ARG A 51 -14.94 -1.92 0.85
N LEU A 52 -13.64 -1.75 1.02
CA LEU A 52 -13.10 -0.76 1.95
C LEU A 52 -13.43 0.65 1.43
N LEU A 53 -14.00 1.50 2.27
CA LEU A 53 -14.56 2.77 1.82
C LEU A 53 -13.50 3.86 1.61
N GLU A 54 -12.36 3.75 2.29
CA GLU A 54 -11.31 4.76 2.20
C GLU A 54 -10.50 4.68 0.90
N ASP A 55 -10.33 3.47 0.36
CA ASP A 55 -9.50 3.20 -0.83
C ASP A 55 -10.23 2.44 -1.95
N GLY A 56 -11.53 2.16 -1.76
CA GLY A 56 -12.35 1.45 -2.74
C GLY A 56 -11.98 -0.02 -2.94
N TYR A 57 -11.09 -0.59 -2.12
CA TYR A 57 -10.52 -1.92 -2.36
C TYR A 57 -11.50 -3.04 -2.06
N PRO A 58 -11.84 -3.91 -3.04
CA PRO A 58 -12.73 -5.05 -2.83
C PRO A 58 -11.95 -6.23 -2.25
N CYS A 59 -12.42 -6.81 -1.16
CA CYS A 59 -11.79 -7.95 -0.52
C CYS A 59 -12.81 -8.84 0.20
N TRP A 60 -12.33 -9.92 0.82
CA TRP A 60 -13.15 -10.81 1.63
C TRP A 60 -12.76 -10.70 3.09
N ILE A 61 -13.75 -10.59 3.97
CA ILE A 61 -13.61 -10.63 5.42
C ILE A 61 -14.09 -11.98 5.92
N ASP A 62 -13.32 -12.62 6.80
CA ASP A 62 -13.77 -13.76 7.58
C ASP A 62 -14.41 -13.24 8.87
N LEU A 63 -15.71 -13.49 9.04
CA LEU A 63 -16.48 -13.02 10.20
C LEU A 63 -15.95 -13.54 11.54
N ARG A 64 -15.26 -14.68 11.53
CA ARG A 64 -14.63 -15.23 12.75
C ARG A 64 -13.47 -14.39 13.24
N GLU A 65 -12.80 -13.69 12.34
CA GLU A 65 -11.66 -12.82 12.67
C GLU A 65 -12.11 -11.46 13.22
N VAL A 66 -13.32 -11.03 12.90
CA VAL A 66 -13.86 -9.70 13.28
C VAL A 66 -15.00 -9.79 14.30
N ASN A 67 -15.22 -10.96 14.91
CA ASN A 67 -16.32 -11.18 15.84
C ASN A 67 -16.30 -10.18 17.00
N GLY A 68 -17.42 -9.47 17.20
CA GLY A 68 -17.58 -8.44 18.22
C GLY A 68 -16.81 -7.12 17.95
N GLN A 69 -16.10 -7.00 16.81
CA GLN A 69 -15.32 -5.81 16.47
C GLN A 69 -15.98 -4.95 15.36
N ILE A 70 -17.06 -5.45 14.77
CA ILE A 70 -17.80 -4.70 13.73
C ILE A 70 -18.89 -3.87 14.38
N ILE A 71 -18.92 -2.59 14.03
CA ILE A 71 -19.98 -1.65 14.44
C ILE A 71 -20.70 -1.20 13.18
N GLN A 72 -22.03 -1.38 13.15
CA GLN A 72 -22.84 -0.82 12.08
C GLN A 72 -22.91 0.70 12.25
N ARG A 73 -22.57 1.43 11.20
CA ARG A 73 -22.67 2.89 11.12
C ARG A 73 -23.58 3.29 9.96
N GLY A 74 -24.04 4.54 9.98
CA GLY A 74 -24.73 5.17 8.86
C GLY A 74 -23.80 5.47 7.68
N SER A 75 -24.14 6.47 6.88
CA SER A 75 -23.32 6.83 5.70
C SER A 75 -21.91 7.28 6.10
N TRP A 76 -20.93 6.71 5.43
CA TRP A 76 -19.53 7.16 5.47
C TRP A 76 -19.25 8.06 4.26
N ARG A 77 -18.40 9.07 4.46
CA ARG A 77 -17.91 9.91 3.35
C ARG A 77 -16.41 10.13 3.51
N PRO A 78 -15.65 10.10 2.41
CA PRO A 78 -14.23 10.37 2.45
C PRO A 78 -13.97 11.84 2.80
N GLN A 79 -12.92 12.08 3.59
CA GLN A 79 -12.38 13.42 3.77
C GLN A 79 -11.39 13.68 2.65
N LEU A 80 -11.80 14.44 1.65
CA LEU A 80 -10.94 14.80 0.52
C LEU A 80 -10.13 16.05 0.86
N LEU A 81 -8.81 15.91 0.81
CA LEU A 81 -7.89 17.01 1.01
C LEU A 81 -7.59 17.67 -0.34
N VAL A 82 -7.47 19.00 -0.34
CA VAL A 82 -6.99 19.73 -1.52
C VAL A 82 -5.46 19.61 -1.63
N ILE A 83 -4.93 19.79 -2.83
CA ILE A 83 -3.50 19.64 -3.15
C ILE A 83 -2.56 20.42 -2.20
N ARG A 84 -2.98 21.60 -1.74
CA ARG A 84 -2.21 22.40 -0.77
C ARG A 84 -2.06 21.68 0.57
N GLU A 85 -3.12 21.08 1.08
CA GLU A 85 -3.13 20.33 2.33
C GLU A 85 -2.29 19.05 2.22
N ILE A 86 -2.41 18.34 1.09
CA ILE A 86 -1.57 17.17 0.78
C ILE A 86 -0.09 17.57 0.86
N ARG A 87 0.30 18.63 0.15
CA ARG A 87 1.70 19.12 0.14
C ARG A 87 2.22 19.49 1.54
N GLN A 88 1.39 20.08 2.38
CA GLN A 88 1.76 20.44 3.76
C GLN A 88 2.02 19.20 4.64
N ARG A 89 1.41 18.07 4.33
CA ARG A 89 1.51 16.82 5.11
C ARG A 89 2.65 15.90 4.65
N LEU A 90 3.27 16.14 3.50
CA LEU A 90 4.30 15.23 2.95
C LEU A 90 5.51 15.07 3.87
N ALA A 91 5.93 16.11 4.59
CA ALA A 91 7.02 15.97 5.56
C ALA A 91 6.69 14.97 6.67
N ALA A 92 5.44 14.99 7.18
CA ALA A 92 4.99 14.04 8.19
C ALA A 92 4.85 12.61 7.61
N VAL A 93 4.44 12.45 6.34
CA VAL A 93 4.47 11.17 5.64
C VAL A 93 5.89 10.61 5.61
N MET A 94 6.89 11.41 5.28
CA MET A 94 8.29 10.98 5.24
C MET A 94 8.82 10.58 6.62
N THR A 95 8.52 11.38 7.65
CA THR A 95 8.88 11.06 9.05
C THR A 95 8.26 9.74 9.50
N TRP A 96 7.01 9.47 9.11
CA TRP A 96 6.33 8.23 9.43
C TRP A 96 7.07 7.01 8.82
N VAL A 97 7.49 7.08 7.55
CA VAL A 97 8.22 5.98 6.89
C VAL A 97 9.59 5.76 7.54
N GLU A 98 10.30 6.83 7.89
CA GLU A 98 11.57 6.73 8.61
C GLU A 98 11.39 6.05 9.98
N ALA A 99 10.34 6.39 10.71
CA ALA A 99 10.01 5.73 11.98
C ALA A 99 9.66 4.25 11.79
N ALA A 100 8.90 3.90 10.74
CA ALA A 100 8.57 2.52 10.40
C ALA A 100 9.83 1.71 10.02
N ALA A 101 10.74 2.30 9.25
CA ALA A 101 12.01 1.65 8.86
C ALA A 101 12.94 1.37 10.04
N ASN A 102 12.86 2.18 11.11
CA ASN A 102 13.65 2.01 12.33
C ASN A 102 13.07 0.94 13.28
N GLN A 103 11.91 0.36 12.98
CA GLN A 103 11.37 -0.77 13.73
C GLN A 103 11.84 -2.09 13.11
N PRO A 104 12.03 -3.17 13.91
CA PRO A 104 12.22 -4.50 13.35
C PRO A 104 11.05 -4.87 12.44
N ASN A 105 11.33 -5.10 11.16
CA ASN A 105 10.32 -5.38 10.16
C ASN A 105 10.80 -6.44 9.16
N THR A 106 9.85 -7.09 8.48
CA THR A 106 10.09 -7.97 7.35
C THR A 106 9.10 -7.66 6.24
N TYR A 107 9.39 -8.12 5.02
CA TYR A 107 8.43 -8.05 3.94
C TYR A 107 7.25 -9.00 4.22
N LEU A 108 6.04 -8.49 4.08
CA LEU A 108 4.83 -9.29 4.16
C LEU A 108 3.95 -8.98 2.95
N TRP A 109 3.75 -9.96 2.08
CA TRP A 109 2.80 -9.81 0.97
C TRP A 109 1.40 -9.47 1.50
N GLY A 110 0.75 -8.45 0.93
CA GLY A 110 -0.54 -7.97 1.42
C GLY A 110 -0.46 -7.14 2.72
N GLY A 111 0.73 -6.98 3.31
CA GLY A 111 0.94 -6.23 4.55
C GLY A 111 0.66 -4.74 4.38
N SER A 112 -0.24 -4.20 5.19
CA SER A 112 -0.60 -2.78 5.27
C SER A 112 -0.83 -2.31 6.70
N ILE A 113 -0.47 -3.12 7.68
CA ILE A 113 -0.43 -2.77 9.11
C ILE A 113 0.95 -3.15 9.63
N GLY A 114 1.65 -2.17 10.22
CA GLY A 114 3.01 -2.38 10.72
C GLY A 114 3.17 -3.50 11.74
N PRO A 115 4.41 -3.93 11.96
CA PRO A 115 5.64 -3.38 11.36
C PRO A 115 5.97 -3.96 9.97
N ASP A 116 5.29 -5.01 9.50
CA ASP A 116 5.60 -5.74 8.28
C ASP A 116 4.68 -5.28 7.13
N PHE A 117 5.28 -4.84 6.04
CA PHE A 117 4.56 -4.26 4.90
C PHE A 117 4.98 -4.89 3.58
N ASP A 118 4.09 -4.89 2.57
CA ASP A 118 4.53 -4.91 1.18
C ASP A 118 4.85 -3.49 0.67
N CYS A 119 5.27 -3.37 -0.58
CA CYS A 119 5.70 -2.11 -1.17
C CYS A 119 4.59 -1.05 -1.17
N SER A 120 3.43 -1.39 -1.71
CA SER A 120 2.29 -0.47 -1.85
C SER A 120 1.55 -0.25 -0.53
N GLY A 121 1.55 -1.24 0.37
CA GLY A 121 0.99 -1.12 1.72
C GLY A 121 1.79 -0.17 2.59
N LEU A 122 3.13 -0.18 2.50
CA LEU A 122 3.99 0.81 3.16
C LEU A 122 3.64 2.23 2.70
N VAL A 123 3.58 2.44 1.39
CA VAL A 123 3.24 3.74 0.80
C VAL A 123 1.84 4.17 1.19
N GLN A 124 0.83 3.31 1.00
CA GLN A 124 -0.55 3.61 1.36
C GLN A 124 -0.68 4.01 2.83
N THR A 125 -0.08 3.23 3.75
CA THR A 125 -0.19 3.46 5.19
C THR A 125 0.53 4.75 5.61
N ALA A 126 1.67 5.05 5.00
CA ALA A 126 2.39 6.29 5.24
C ALA A 126 1.50 7.52 4.92
N PHE A 127 0.86 7.53 3.76
CA PHE A 127 -0.06 8.59 3.37
C PHE A 127 -1.34 8.60 4.21
N ALA A 128 -1.92 7.43 4.47
CA ALA A 128 -3.12 7.28 5.31
C ALA A 128 -2.90 7.77 6.75
N SER A 129 -1.69 7.64 7.29
CA SER A 129 -1.32 8.20 8.61
C SER A 129 -1.53 9.71 8.70
N GLN A 130 -1.55 10.38 7.55
CA GLN A 130 -1.79 11.81 7.41
C GLN A 130 -3.18 12.12 6.80
N GLY A 131 -4.07 11.13 6.74
CA GLY A 131 -5.41 11.28 6.19
C GLY A 131 -5.45 11.38 4.66
N ILE A 132 -4.38 11.00 3.96
CA ILE A 132 -4.30 10.97 2.51
C ILE A 132 -4.47 9.52 2.06
N TRP A 133 -5.64 9.18 1.53
CA TRP A 133 -5.90 7.82 1.07
C TRP A 133 -5.46 7.63 -0.38
N LEU A 134 -4.74 6.54 -0.64
CA LEU A 134 -4.30 6.08 -1.94
C LEU A 134 -4.90 4.71 -2.24
N PRO A 135 -4.96 4.29 -3.52
CA PRO A 135 -5.26 2.92 -3.87
C PRO A 135 -4.30 1.92 -3.21
N ARG A 136 -4.75 0.66 -3.06
CA ARG A 136 -3.99 -0.38 -2.36
C ARG A 136 -2.80 -0.92 -3.15
N ASP A 137 -2.97 -1.20 -4.44
CA ASP A 137 -1.97 -1.89 -5.23
C ASP A 137 -1.06 -0.93 -5.99
N ALA A 138 0.21 -1.32 -6.21
CA ALA A 138 1.21 -0.47 -6.87
C ALA A 138 0.76 0.00 -8.26
N TYR A 139 0.17 -0.88 -9.09
CA TYR A 139 -0.32 -0.51 -10.43
C TYR A 139 -1.51 0.46 -10.38
N GLN A 140 -2.31 0.42 -9.31
CA GLN A 140 -3.40 1.37 -9.09
C GLN A 140 -2.86 2.72 -8.63
N GLN A 141 -1.84 2.72 -7.75
CA GLN A 141 -1.14 3.94 -7.33
C GLN A 141 -0.46 4.62 -8.52
N GLU A 142 0.12 3.84 -9.45
CA GLU A 142 0.70 4.39 -10.70
C GLU A 142 -0.35 5.14 -11.52
N ARG A 143 -1.52 4.55 -11.71
CA ARG A 143 -2.62 5.16 -12.49
C ARG A 143 -3.27 6.34 -11.78
N PHE A 144 -3.27 6.31 -10.46
CA PHE A 144 -3.86 7.34 -9.61
C PHE A 144 -3.05 8.62 -9.57
N CYS A 145 -1.73 8.54 -9.62
CA CYS A 145 -0.84 9.68 -9.51
C CYS A 145 -0.74 10.49 -10.80
N THR A 146 -0.49 11.79 -10.68
CA THR A 146 -0.07 12.62 -11.82
C THR A 146 1.32 12.18 -12.29
N PRO A 147 1.49 11.73 -13.56
CA PRO A 147 2.74 11.13 -14.01
C PRO A 147 3.89 12.14 -14.05
N ILE A 148 5.09 11.67 -13.71
CA ILE A 148 6.34 12.41 -13.78
C ILE A 148 7.35 11.59 -14.60
N THR A 149 7.95 12.20 -15.60
CA THR A 149 9.04 11.58 -16.34
C THR A 149 10.30 11.57 -15.48
N VAL A 150 10.91 10.39 -15.32
CA VAL A 150 12.15 10.20 -14.56
C VAL A 150 13.08 9.25 -15.28
N GLN A 151 14.37 9.48 -15.12
CA GLN A 151 15.45 8.57 -15.53
C GLN A 151 16.39 8.37 -14.36
N PRO A 152 17.14 7.25 -14.29
CA PRO A 152 18.00 6.94 -13.14
C PRO A 152 18.91 8.10 -12.73
N ASP A 153 19.58 8.72 -13.69
CA ASP A 153 20.53 9.82 -13.43
C ASP A 153 19.90 11.22 -13.58
N ASN A 154 18.59 11.31 -13.80
CA ASN A 154 17.88 12.57 -13.92
C ASN A 154 16.60 12.57 -13.08
N THR A 155 16.76 12.92 -11.82
CA THR A 155 15.68 13.00 -10.82
C THR A 155 15.27 14.44 -10.51
N LYS A 156 15.64 15.41 -11.35
CA LYS A 156 15.44 16.87 -11.09
C LYS A 156 13.97 17.27 -10.89
N GLN A 157 13.04 16.55 -11.53
CA GLN A 157 11.60 16.84 -11.43
C GLN A 157 10.96 16.24 -10.17
N LEU A 158 11.65 15.28 -9.53
CA LEU A 158 11.15 14.61 -8.34
C LEU A 158 11.28 15.49 -7.09
N ARG A 159 10.30 15.37 -6.22
CA ARG A 159 10.24 16.00 -4.89
C ARG A 159 10.02 14.94 -3.83
N PRO A 160 10.54 15.11 -2.61
CA PRO A 160 10.19 14.20 -1.51
C PRO A 160 8.68 14.03 -1.38
N GLY A 161 8.23 12.75 -1.32
CA GLY A 161 6.83 12.38 -1.35
C GLY A 161 6.28 11.96 -2.72
N ASP A 162 7.03 12.13 -3.81
CA ASP A 162 6.67 11.52 -5.10
C ASP A 162 6.85 10.00 -5.03
N LEU A 163 6.03 9.25 -5.77
CA LEU A 163 6.12 7.80 -5.88
C LEU A 163 6.97 7.41 -7.08
N ILE A 164 7.78 6.38 -6.94
CA ILE A 164 8.57 5.79 -8.02
C ILE A 164 8.04 4.41 -8.29
N PHE A 165 7.80 4.10 -9.56
CA PHE A 165 7.16 2.87 -10.00
C PHE A 165 8.12 1.99 -10.78
N PHE A 166 8.05 0.68 -10.49
CA PHE A 166 8.91 -0.34 -11.07
C PHE A 166 8.08 -1.54 -11.55
N GLY A 167 8.64 -2.31 -12.47
CA GLY A 167 8.02 -3.52 -13.01
C GLY A 167 8.22 -3.66 -14.51
N SER A 168 7.54 -4.65 -15.10
CA SER A 168 7.60 -4.90 -16.54
C SER A 168 6.93 -3.79 -17.36
N ARG A 169 7.15 -3.80 -18.68
CA ARG A 169 6.43 -2.86 -19.58
C ARG A 169 4.91 -2.97 -19.48
N GLN A 170 4.39 -4.16 -19.16
CA GLN A 170 2.96 -4.46 -19.11
C GLN A 170 2.32 -4.03 -17.80
N ARG A 171 3.04 -4.15 -16.67
CA ARG A 171 2.45 -3.95 -15.35
C ARG A 171 3.47 -3.40 -14.36
N CYS A 172 3.03 -2.39 -13.60
CA CYS A 172 3.70 -1.97 -12.38
C CYS A 172 3.51 -3.04 -11.31
N SER A 173 4.61 -3.52 -10.74
CA SER A 173 4.62 -4.55 -9.68
C SER A 173 5.21 -4.06 -8.37
N HIS A 174 5.86 -2.88 -8.37
CA HIS A 174 6.53 -2.36 -7.20
C HIS A 174 6.50 -0.84 -7.16
N VAL A 175 6.53 -0.28 -5.94
CA VAL A 175 6.52 1.16 -5.70
C VAL A 175 7.45 1.52 -4.55
N GLY A 176 8.09 2.68 -4.68
CA GLY A 176 8.87 3.32 -3.63
C GLY A 176 8.45 4.78 -3.42
N LEU A 177 8.79 5.33 -2.25
CA LEU A 177 8.53 6.71 -1.87
C LEU A 177 9.83 7.52 -1.97
N TYR A 178 9.87 8.49 -2.88
CA TYR A 178 11.06 9.30 -3.11
C TYR A 178 11.38 10.18 -1.90
N ARG A 179 12.64 10.09 -1.45
CA ARG A 179 13.15 10.80 -0.27
C ARG A 179 13.91 12.09 -0.62
N GLY A 180 14.42 12.16 -1.84
CA GLY A 180 15.34 13.21 -2.28
C GLY A 180 16.72 12.66 -2.64
N ASN A 181 17.52 13.45 -3.36
CA ASN A 181 18.89 13.11 -3.75
C ASN A 181 19.04 11.74 -4.43
N GLY A 182 18.05 11.36 -5.25
CA GLY A 182 18.02 10.07 -5.95
C GLY A 182 17.64 8.88 -5.07
N SER A 183 17.33 9.07 -3.80
CA SER A 183 17.01 8.00 -2.84
C SER A 183 15.51 7.82 -2.67
N TYR A 184 15.08 6.58 -2.38
CA TYR A 184 13.69 6.24 -2.12
C TYR A 184 13.55 5.15 -1.07
N TRP A 185 12.49 5.24 -0.27
CA TRP A 185 12.07 4.21 0.66
C TRP A 185 11.17 3.20 -0.04
N HIS A 186 11.31 1.91 0.25
CA HIS A 186 10.40 0.86 -0.18
C HIS A 186 10.46 -0.35 0.76
N SER A 187 9.44 -1.20 0.72
CA SER A 187 9.50 -2.53 1.32
C SER A 187 9.67 -3.56 0.21
N SER A 188 10.69 -4.38 0.29
CA SER A 188 11.10 -5.34 -0.77
C SER A 188 11.27 -6.74 -0.20
N GLY A 189 10.90 -7.74 -1.01
CA GLY A 189 10.98 -9.15 -0.63
C GLY A 189 12.42 -9.67 -0.51
N GLN A 190 12.56 -10.83 0.13
CA GLN A 190 13.84 -11.50 0.32
C GLN A 190 14.45 -11.93 -1.02
N GLU A 191 13.65 -12.27 -2.00
CA GLU A 191 14.07 -12.68 -3.35
C GLU A 191 14.84 -11.58 -4.09
N HIS A 192 14.66 -10.33 -3.69
CA HIS A 192 15.39 -9.17 -4.22
C HIS A 192 16.53 -8.71 -3.31
N GLY A 193 16.82 -9.48 -2.24
CA GLY A 193 17.95 -9.27 -1.36
C GLY A 193 17.74 -8.32 -0.18
N ARG A 194 16.47 -7.91 0.14
CA ARG A 194 16.23 -7.00 1.26
C ARG A 194 15.42 -7.62 2.41
N ASN A 195 14.22 -8.11 2.17
CA ASN A 195 13.28 -8.66 3.16
C ASN A 195 12.80 -7.61 4.19
N GLY A 196 12.23 -6.51 3.73
CA GLY A 196 11.65 -5.46 4.57
C GLY A 196 11.86 -4.06 4.04
N ILE A 197 11.66 -3.06 4.90
CA ILE A 197 11.81 -1.65 4.56
C ILE A 197 13.29 -1.28 4.44
N GLY A 198 13.61 -0.60 3.34
CA GLY A 198 14.96 -0.09 3.12
C GLY A 198 14.98 1.13 2.24
N CYS A 199 16.15 1.76 2.17
CA CYS A 199 16.41 2.91 1.33
C CYS A 199 17.40 2.53 0.24
N ASP A 200 17.00 2.68 -1.02
CA ASP A 200 17.84 2.43 -2.19
C ASP A 200 17.91 3.68 -3.08
N ARG A 201 18.74 3.64 -4.13
CA ARG A 201 19.02 4.81 -4.96
C ARG A 201 18.83 4.51 -6.44
N LEU A 202 18.36 5.53 -7.18
CA LEU A 202 18.19 5.47 -8.64
C LEU A 202 19.50 5.66 -9.42
N PRO A 203 20.44 6.58 -9.02
CA PRO A 203 21.61 6.89 -9.85
C PRO A 203 22.46 5.66 -10.19
N ALA A 204 22.98 5.62 -11.42
CA ALA A 204 23.71 4.47 -11.97
C ALA A 204 25.02 4.14 -11.21
N HIS A 205 25.59 5.11 -10.51
CA HIS A 205 26.79 4.88 -9.69
C HIS A 205 26.54 4.05 -8.41
N ASP A 206 25.26 3.88 -8.01
CA ASP A 206 24.93 2.96 -6.93
C ASP A 206 24.95 1.52 -7.46
N THR A 207 25.86 0.72 -6.94
CA THR A 207 26.11 -0.68 -7.36
C THR A 207 25.47 -1.70 -6.41
N HIS A 208 24.71 -1.25 -5.42
CA HIS A 208 24.00 -2.17 -4.52
C HIS A 208 23.04 -3.08 -5.33
N PRO A 209 23.07 -4.42 -5.14
CA PRO A 209 22.29 -5.35 -5.97
C PRO A 209 20.80 -5.02 -6.06
N VAL A 210 20.18 -4.64 -4.93
CA VAL A 210 18.76 -4.27 -4.88
C VAL A 210 18.49 -3.00 -5.69
N ALA A 211 19.36 -1.98 -5.57
CA ALA A 211 19.25 -0.74 -6.35
C ALA A 211 19.40 -1.02 -7.85
N CYS A 212 20.35 -1.89 -8.24
CA CYS A 212 20.54 -2.30 -9.64
C CYS A 212 19.32 -3.01 -10.20
N TYR A 213 18.73 -3.95 -9.42
CA TYR A 213 17.53 -4.68 -9.82
C TYR A 213 16.37 -3.72 -10.10
N TYR A 214 15.98 -2.88 -9.14
CA TYR A 214 14.86 -1.97 -9.31
C TYR A 214 15.12 -0.88 -10.36
N ARG A 215 16.34 -0.42 -10.51
CA ARG A 215 16.70 0.53 -11.56
C ARG A 215 16.48 -0.03 -12.96
N ALA A 216 16.76 -1.33 -13.18
CA ALA A 216 16.49 -2.00 -14.45
C ALA A 216 14.98 -2.10 -14.74
N GLU A 217 14.15 -2.14 -13.70
CA GLU A 217 12.69 -2.23 -13.75
C GLU A 217 11.99 -0.85 -13.66
N LEU A 218 12.74 0.27 -13.74
CA LEU A 218 12.17 1.61 -13.59
C LEU A 218 11.17 1.91 -14.71
N ARG A 219 9.94 2.27 -14.32
CA ARG A 219 8.84 2.61 -15.24
C ARG A 219 8.61 4.12 -15.33
N GLY A 220 8.71 4.81 -14.22
CA GLY A 220 8.40 6.22 -14.10
C GLY A 220 8.18 6.63 -12.66
N ALA A 221 7.58 7.80 -12.50
CA ALA A 221 7.20 8.32 -11.19
C ALA A 221 5.84 9.02 -11.26
N GLY A 222 5.27 9.32 -10.09
CA GLY A 222 4.00 10.03 -10.01
C GLY A 222 3.87 10.86 -8.74
N ARG A 223 3.07 11.93 -8.84
CA ARG A 223 2.80 12.84 -7.73
C ARG A 223 1.39 12.65 -7.21
N VAL A 224 1.26 12.54 -5.91
CA VAL A 224 -0.03 12.50 -5.23
C VAL A 224 -0.57 13.93 -5.16
N GLU A 225 -1.66 14.20 -5.86
CA GLU A 225 -2.29 15.54 -5.92
C GLU A 225 -3.75 15.54 -5.46
N HIS A 226 -4.32 14.36 -5.16
CA HIS A 226 -5.68 14.19 -4.63
C HIS A 226 -5.75 12.96 -3.71
N CYS A 227 -6.83 12.86 -2.95
CA CYS A 227 -7.14 11.67 -2.15
C CYS A 227 -8.07 10.75 -2.93
N HIS A 228 -7.98 9.45 -2.65
CA HIS A 228 -8.98 8.48 -3.10
C HIS A 228 -10.32 8.79 -2.44
N ASP A 229 -11.40 8.72 -3.20
CA ASP A 229 -12.76 9.09 -2.78
C ASP A 229 -13.63 7.89 -2.38
N GLY A 230 -13.04 6.71 -2.27
CA GLY A 230 -13.73 5.47 -1.93
C GLY A 230 -14.50 4.84 -3.08
N THR A 231 -14.43 5.42 -4.29
CA THR A 231 -15.07 4.82 -5.47
C THR A 231 -14.26 3.65 -6.02
N THR A 232 -14.79 3.01 -7.06
CA THR A 232 -14.12 1.90 -7.74
C THR A 232 -12.79 2.35 -8.32
N LEU A 233 -11.80 1.48 -8.19
CA LEU A 233 -10.44 1.70 -8.66
C LEU A 233 -10.37 1.90 -10.18
N PRO A 234 -9.46 2.73 -10.67
CA PRO A 234 -9.27 2.99 -12.09
C PRO A 234 -8.70 1.79 -12.85
#